data_5c922c0d41610694316a3c696f3f1952
#
_entry.id   5c922c0d41610694316a3c696f3f1952
#
_cell.length_a   1.000
_cell.length_b   1.000
_cell.length_c   1.000
_cell.angle_alpha   90.00
_cell.angle_beta   90.00
_cell.angle_gamma   90.00
#
_symmetry.space_group_name_H-M   'P 1'
#
loop_
_entity.id
_entity.type
_entity.pdbx_description
1 polymer ?
#
loop_
_entity_poly.entity_id
_entity_poly.type
_entity_poly.pdbx_seq_one_letter_code
_entity_poly.pdbx_strand_id
1 'polypeptide(L)'
;MVTPHENYRDSGDFPPEESSAAARLKAMQAHERARRAYEEAQNALADELTVRTTSGWVRGVIEEDLRTDRPISAGPVLTWRGIPFGDTTAGDNRFRAPQPAPSWEGVRDCSQFGPPAPQPTYSWTDRIIGSEDCLHLDIVRPRTEEKLPVVVYLHGGSFIMGSSHMLMLRGFELATRMDVVYVSINFRLNSLGYLDLRSLGGDCSANPAVADQILALQWVRDNIAAFGGDPDSVTLMGESAGGAAVLTLMTSPPAKGLFHRAIAQSPPIAMIHSRAQSTLWARELVHRMALPRRSSVEDLRQENYADLVRSGQSMMWRAGELIHLNSCYAPTVDDELIPEHPIAAFENGHQHQVPLLIGTNSDEASFGKFLFQR
;
A
#
# COMPACT_ATOMS: atom_id res chain seq x y z
N MET A 1 -49.24 36.21 2.98
CA MET A 1 -50.70 36.34 3.19
C MET A 1 -51.32 34.96 3.06
N VAL A 2 -52.13 34.64 4.06
CA VAL A 2 -53.06 33.49 4.16
C VAL A 2 -52.41 32.14 4.50
N THR A 3 -52.42 31.87 5.78
CA THR A 3 -52.52 30.52 6.37
C THR A 3 -53.93 29.98 6.21
N PRO A 4 -54.10 28.65 6.16
CA PRO A 4 -55.26 28.04 6.81
C PRO A 4 -54.79 27.09 7.92
N HIS A 5 -55.31 27.41 9.13
CA HIS A 5 -55.54 26.44 10.20
C HIS A 5 -56.60 25.46 9.71
N GLU A 6 -56.29 24.18 9.73
CA GLU A 6 -57.28 23.13 9.74
C GLU A 6 -57.16 22.27 10.99
N ASN A 7 -58.24 22.25 11.69
CA ASN A 7 -58.56 21.55 12.92
C ASN A 7 -58.24 20.04 12.82
N TYR A 8 -57.28 19.59 13.62
CA TYR A 8 -57.18 18.19 13.98
C TYR A 8 -58.21 17.92 15.10
N ARG A 9 -59.33 17.32 14.76
CA ARG A 9 -60.27 16.76 15.72
C ARG A 9 -59.62 15.53 16.35
N ASP A 10 -59.42 15.62 17.62
CA ASP A 10 -59.11 14.54 18.56
C ASP A 10 -60.24 13.48 18.49
N SER A 11 -59.99 12.41 17.71
CA SER A 11 -60.77 11.19 17.81
C SER A 11 -60.03 10.26 18.76
N GLY A 12 -60.38 10.36 20.04
CA GLY A 12 -59.94 9.45 21.07
C GLY A 12 -60.45 8.03 20.83
N ASP A 13 -59.66 7.30 20.04
CA ASP A 13 -59.68 5.84 20.03
C ASP A 13 -58.30 5.35 20.47
N PHE A 14 -58.05 5.41 21.77
CA PHE A 14 -57.05 4.59 22.40
C PHE A 14 -57.54 3.14 22.32
N PRO A 15 -56.73 2.22 21.74
CA PRO A 15 -57.06 0.81 21.80
C PRO A 15 -57.12 0.37 23.28
N PRO A 16 -58.04 -0.52 23.65
CA PRO A 16 -58.29 -0.87 25.02
C PRO A 16 -57.06 -1.38 25.74
N GLU A 17 -56.83 -0.89 26.96
CA GLU A 17 -55.83 -1.34 27.92
C GLU A 17 -56.10 -2.77 28.38
N GLU A 18 -56.06 -3.75 27.50
CA GLU A 18 -56.01 -5.16 27.84
C GLU A 18 -55.05 -5.91 26.91
N SER A 19 -53.76 -5.53 26.92
CA SER A 19 -52.78 -6.51 26.55
C SER A 19 -52.67 -7.50 27.71
N SER A 20 -53.27 -8.67 27.55
CA SER A 20 -53.18 -9.73 28.57
C SER A 20 -51.72 -9.98 28.96
N ALA A 21 -51.47 -10.34 30.23
CA ALA A 21 -50.11 -10.66 30.69
C ALA A 21 -49.41 -11.63 29.73
N ALA A 22 -50.15 -12.50 29.06
CA ALA A 22 -49.67 -13.39 28.01
C ALA A 22 -49.18 -12.66 26.75
N ALA A 23 -49.85 -11.57 26.32
CA ALA A 23 -49.41 -10.79 25.17
C ALA A 23 -48.13 -10.00 25.49
N ARG A 24 -48.01 -9.43 26.69
CA ARG A 24 -46.77 -8.77 27.15
C ARG A 24 -45.62 -9.75 27.27
N LEU A 25 -45.84 -10.93 27.82
CA LEU A 25 -44.83 -11.99 27.91
C LEU A 25 -44.36 -12.44 26.52
N LYS A 26 -45.27 -12.63 25.58
CA LYS A 26 -44.95 -12.99 24.19
C LYS A 26 -44.15 -11.89 23.49
N ALA A 27 -44.49 -10.61 23.70
CA ALA A 27 -43.75 -9.47 23.16
C ALA A 27 -42.33 -9.39 23.79
N MET A 28 -42.19 -9.58 25.10
CA MET A 28 -40.87 -9.63 25.75
C MET A 28 -40.04 -10.79 25.24
N GLN A 29 -40.61 -11.99 25.06
CA GLN A 29 -39.88 -13.13 24.49
C GLN A 29 -39.50 -12.92 23.03
N ALA A 30 -40.31 -12.24 22.25
CA ALA A 30 -39.99 -11.88 20.88
C ALA A 30 -38.84 -10.87 20.82
N HIS A 31 -38.88 -9.84 21.69
CA HIS A 31 -37.79 -8.85 21.80
C HIS A 31 -36.48 -9.50 22.24
N GLU A 32 -36.51 -10.37 23.25
CA GLU A 32 -35.32 -11.08 23.73
C GLU A 32 -34.73 -12.00 22.64
N ARG A 33 -35.58 -12.72 21.86
CA ARG A 33 -35.12 -13.51 20.71
C ARG A 33 -34.50 -12.63 19.63
N ALA A 34 -35.12 -11.50 19.30
CA ALA A 34 -34.55 -10.56 18.32
C ALA A 34 -33.20 -9.99 18.79
N ARG A 35 -33.06 -9.65 20.07
CA ARG A 35 -31.81 -9.19 20.66
C ARG A 35 -30.71 -10.26 20.58
N ARG A 36 -31.01 -11.50 20.97
CA ARG A 36 -30.05 -12.62 20.87
C ARG A 36 -29.64 -12.90 19.43
N ALA A 37 -30.58 -12.92 18.50
CA ALA A 37 -30.29 -13.11 17.09
C ALA A 37 -29.41 -11.98 16.55
N TYR A 38 -29.62 -10.74 16.98
CA TYR A 38 -28.77 -9.60 16.64
C TYR A 38 -27.35 -9.74 17.22
N GLU A 39 -27.23 -10.12 18.51
CA GLU A 39 -25.96 -10.35 19.17
C GLU A 39 -25.19 -11.52 18.52
N GLU A 40 -25.86 -12.62 18.17
CA GLU A 40 -25.28 -13.76 17.45
C GLU A 40 -24.79 -13.34 16.06
N ALA A 41 -25.57 -12.55 15.32
CA ALA A 41 -25.17 -12.04 14.00
C ALA A 41 -23.98 -11.10 14.10
N GLN A 42 -23.91 -10.23 15.11
CA GLN A 42 -22.77 -9.35 15.35
C GLN A 42 -21.51 -10.14 15.73
N ASN A 43 -21.64 -11.17 16.55
CA ASN A 43 -20.52 -12.04 16.92
C ASN A 43 -20.02 -12.83 15.71
N ALA A 44 -20.91 -13.43 14.92
CA ALA A 44 -20.54 -14.15 13.69
C ALA A 44 -19.82 -13.23 12.70
N LEU A 45 -20.26 -11.99 12.55
CA LEU A 45 -19.61 -10.98 11.73
C LEU A 45 -18.22 -10.60 12.27
N ALA A 46 -18.12 -10.44 13.60
CA ALA A 46 -16.85 -10.16 14.25
C ALA A 46 -15.84 -11.30 14.05
N ASP A 47 -16.31 -12.55 14.09
CA ASP A 47 -15.50 -13.74 13.86
C ASP A 47 -15.03 -13.82 12.40
N GLU A 48 -15.91 -13.55 11.42
CA GLU A 48 -15.55 -13.51 9.99
C GLU A 48 -14.49 -12.47 9.68
N LEU A 49 -14.53 -11.32 10.35
CA LEU A 49 -13.60 -10.20 10.14
C LEU A 49 -12.32 -10.29 10.99
N THR A 50 -12.26 -11.22 11.93
CA THR A 50 -11.11 -11.38 12.82
C THR A 50 -10.20 -12.49 12.32
N VAL A 51 -9.02 -12.12 11.83
CA VAL A 51 -8.07 -13.02 11.18
C VAL A 51 -6.77 -13.06 11.97
N ARG A 52 -6.18 -14.25 12.09
CA ARG A 52 -4.87 -14.43 12.72
C ARG A 52 -3.78 -14.33 11.67
N THR A 53 -2.84 -13.42 11.91
CA THR A 53 -1.57 -13.31 11.16
C THR A 53 -0.43 -13.92 11.96
N THR A 54 0.74 -14.03 11.34
CA THR A 54 1.98 -14.46 12.01
C THR A 54 2.40 -13.55 13.16
N SER A 55 1.99 -12.27 13.14
CA SER A 55 2.35 -11.28 14.17
C SER A 55 1.26 -11.07 15.22
N GLY A 56 -0.01 -11.42 14.95
CA GLY A 56 -1.11 -11.24 15.90
C GLY A 56 -2.49 -11.26 15.22
N TRP A 57 -3.54 -10.98 15.99
CA TRP A 57 -4.89 -10.92 15.48
C TRP A 57 -5.21 -9.53 14.89
N VAL A 58 -5.92 -9.51 13.78
CA VAL A 58 -6.41 -8.29 13.11
C VAL A 58 -7.91 -8.38 12.89
N ARG A 59 -8.61 -7.25 12.97
CA ARG A 59 -10.04 -7.17 12.66
C ARG A 59 -10.27 -6.14 11.59
N GLY A 60 -10.91 -6.57 10.49
CA GLY A 60 -11.34 -5.74 9.38
C GLY A 60 -12.75 -5.20 9.52
N VAL A 61 -13.29 -4.71 8.41
CA VAL A 61 -14.65 -4.18 8.28
C VAL A 61 -15.29 -4.66 6.99
N ILE A 62 -16.63 -4.65 6.96
CA ILE A 62 -17.38 -4.76 5.70
C ILE A 62 -17.52 -3.37 5.12
N GLU A 63 -17.29 -3.23 3.84
CA GLU A 63 -17.53 -2.01 3.10
C GLU A 63 -18.52 -2.23 1.95
N GLU A 64 -19.48 -1.30 1.88
CA GLU A 64 -20.32 -1.12 0.73
C GLU A 64 -19.89 0.20 0.08
N ASP A 65 -19.65 0.21 -1.23
CA ASP A 65 -19.30 1.46 -1.92
C ASP A 65 -20.55 2.33 -2.07
N LEU A 66 -20.81 3.12 -1.05
CA LEU A 66 -21.92 4.09 -1.02
C LEU A 66 -21.60 5.38 -1.81
N ARG A 67 -20.41 5.49 -2.41
CA ARG A 67 -19.93 6.74 -3.02
C ARG A 67 -20.05 6.78 -4.54
N THR A 68 -20.40 5.69 -5.16
CA THR A 68 -20.67 5.67 -6.60
C THR A 68 -22.16 5.60 -6.85
N ASP A 69 -22.67 6.45 -7.74
CA ASP A 69 -24.03 6.33 -8.30
C ASP A 69 -24.22 4.99 -9.06
N ARG A 70 -23.20 4.15 -9.03
CA ARG A 70 -23.19 2.78 -9.53
C ARG A 70 -22.88 1.88 -8.34
N PRO A 71 -23.86 1.12 -7.84
CA PRO A 71 -23.58 0.08 -6.84
C PRO A 71 -22.47 -0.82 -7.40
N ILE A 72 -21.48 -1.17 -6.58
CA ILE A 72 -20.57 -2.25 -6.91
C ILE A 72 -21.48 -3.42 -7.25
N SER A 73 -21.45 -3.86 -8.49
CA SER A 73 -22.41 -4.84 -9.01
C SER A 73 -22.26 -6.23 -8.36
N ALA A 74 -21.35 -6.38 -7.41
CA ALA A 74 -20.92 -7.63 -6.80
C ALA A 74 -21.16 -7.75 -5.29
N GLY A 75 -21.79 -6.76 -4.63
CA GLY A 75 -22.09 -6.84 -3.20
C GLY A 75 -20.97 -6.30 -2.29
N PRO A 76 -21.12 -6.49 -0.96
CA PRO A 76 -20.16 -5.99 0.00
C PRO A 76 -18.83 -6.70 -0.08
N VAL A 77 -17.76 -5.97 0.22
CA VAL A 77 -16.38 -6.48 0.31
C VAL A 77 -15.92 -6.51 1.77
N LEU A 78 -15.06 -7.47 2.08
CA LEU A 78 -14.32 -7.51 3.34
C LEU A 78 -13.00 -6.77 3.15
N THR A 79 -12.68 -5.89 4.09
CA THR A 79 -11.45 -5.08 4.04
C THR A 79 -10.69 -5.12 5.35
N TRP A 80 -9.37 -5.22 5.26
CA TRP A 80 -8.44 -5.04 6.38
C TRP A 80 -7.40 -4.01 5.95
N ARG A 81 -7.29 -2.93 6.69
CA ARG A 81 -6.47 -1.76 6.35
C ARG A 81 -5.36 -1.54 7.36
N GLY A 82 -4.22 -1.06 6.88
CA GLY A 82 -3.11 -0.72 7.74
C GLY A 82 -2.54 -1.90 8.52
N ILE A 83 -2.56 -3.12 7.94
CA ILE A 83 -1.93 -4.28 8.57
C ILE A 83 -0.42 -4.09 8.50
N PRO A 84 0.31 -4.06 9.62
CA PRO A 84 1.77 -3.93 9.59
C PRO A 84 2.39 -5.25 9.11
N PHE A 85 3.21 -5.17 8.07
CA PHE A 85 4.06 -6.28 7.62
C PHE A 85 5.52 -6.09 8.03
N GLY A 86 5.93 -4.84 8.31
CA GLY A 86 7.26 -4.49 8.77
C GLY A 86 7.23 -3.64 10.03
N ASP A 87 8.36 -3.64 10.75
CA ASP A 87 8.61 -2.74 11.87
C ASP A 87 8.82 -1.30 11.38
N THR A 88 8.76 -0.34 12.28
CA THR A 88 9.05 1.07 11.96
C THR A 88 10.42 1.22 11.31
N THR A 89 10.49 2.06 10.29
CA THR A 89 11.75 2.40 9.61
C THR A 89 12.39 3.67 10.16
N ALA A 90 11.90 4.17 11.29
CA ALA A 90 12.41 5.36 11.96
C ALA A 90 13.66 5.08 12.81
N GLY A 91 14.33 6.15 13.22
CA GLY A 91 15.47 6.08 14.14
C GLY A 91 16.60 5.20 13.60
N ASP A 92 17.03 4.23 14.39
CA ASP A 92 18.14 3.33 14.03
C ASP A 92 17.84 2.43 12.83
N ASN A 93 16.56 2.21 12.51
CA ASN A 93 16.13 1.42 11.36
C ASN A 93 16.16 2.22 10.04
N ARG A 94 16.31 3.54 10.10
CA ARG A 94 16.35 4.38 8.89
C ARG A 94 17.51 3.97 7.99
N PHE A 95 17.23 3.83 6.68
CA PHE A 95 18.15 3.39 5.63
C PHE A 95 18.61 1.93 5.72
N ARG A 96 18.20 1.17 6.72
CA ARG A 96 18.50 -0.26 6.84
C ARG A 96 17.46 -1.11 6.10
N ALA A 97 17.78 -2.38 5.89
CA ALA A 97 16.81 -3.38 5.46
C ALA A 97 15.64 -3.45 6.47
N PRO A 98 14.40 -3.64 6.00
CA PRO A 98 13.25 -3.72 6.89
C PRO A 98 13.32 -4.96 7.78
N GLN A 99 12.67 -4.88 8.94
CA GLN A 99 12.46 -6.01 9.82
C GLN A 99 10.98 -6.42 9.79
N PRO A 100 10.64 -7.69 9.98
CA PRO A 100 9.24 -8.10 10.13
C PRO A 100 8.55 -7.35 11.26
N ALA A 101 7.24 -7.13 11.13
CA ALA A 101 6.46 -6.47 12.16
C ALA A 101 6.56 -7.26 13.49
N PRO A 102 6.80 -6.59 14.61
CA PRO A 102 6.80 -7.23 15.92
C PRO A 102 5.43 -7.82 16.24
N SER A 103 5.42 -8.90 17.00
CA SER A 103 4.17 -9.52 17.46
C SER A 103 3.44 -8.61 18.45
N TRP A 104 2.10 -8.67 18.44
CA TRP A 104 1.25 -7.95 19.37
C TRP A 104 0.24 -8.87 20.06
N GLU A 105 -0.21 -8.44 21.24
CA GLU A 105 -1.29 -9.07 21.98
C GLU A 105 -2.65 -8.45 21.62
N GLY A 106 -3.73 -9.20 21.81
CA GLY A 106 -5.09 -8.77 21.53
C GLY A 106 -5.41 -8.70 20.03
N VAL A 107 -6.46 -7.99 19.69
CA VAL A 107 -6.96 -7.82 18.32
C VAL A 107 -6.70 -6.38 17.87
N ARG A 108 -5.89 -6.21 16.83
CA ARG A 108 -5.63 -4.90 16.21
C ARG A 108 -6.79 -4.51 15.33
N ASP A 109 -7.31 -3.30 15.52
CA ASP A 109 -8.30 -2.71 14.63
C ASP A 109 -7.65 -2.32 13.30
N CYS A 110 -8.09 -2.95 12.22
CA CYS A 110 -7.66 -2.71 10.84
C CYS A 110 -8.80 -2.12 9.99
N SER A 111 -9.61 -1.24 10.57
CA SER A 111 -10.65 -0.48 9.89
C SER A 111 -10.12 0.78 9.18
N GLN A 112 -8.95 1.27 9.57
CA GLN A 112 -8.35 2.51 9.07
C GLN A 112 -7.04 2.25 8.34
N PHE A 113 -6.78 3.02 7.28
CA PHE A 113 -5.51 2.97 6.56
C PHE A 113 -4.35 3.38 7.47
N GLY A 114 -3.22 2.70 7.31
CA GLY A 114 -1.96 3.13 7.89
C GLY A 114 -1.42 4.40 7.23
N PRO A 115 -0.45 5.10 7.84
CA PRO A 115 0.16 6.26 7.22
C PRO A 115 0.93 5.87 5.95
N PRO A 116 0.94 6.72 4.89
CA PRO A 116 1.83 6.54 3.76
C PRO A 116 3.29 6.78 4.17
N ALA A 117 4.23 6.36 3.34
CA ALA A 117 5.63 6.74 3.50
C ALA A 117 5.80 8.27 3.46
N PRO A 118 6.82 8.84 4.14
CA PRO A 118 7.10 10.27 4.08
C PRO A 118 7.26 10.74 2.63
N GLN A 119 6.47 11.75 2.24
CA GLN A 119 6.41 12.21 0.87
C GLN A 119 5.88 13.65 0.76
N PRO A 120 6.19 14.37 -0.35
CA PRO A 120 5.58 15.67 -0.62
C PRO A 120 4.10 15.54 -0.93
N THR A 121 3.34 16.60 -0.66
CA THR A 121 1.96 16.71 -1.14
C THR A 121 1.93 17.09 -2.63
N TYR A 122 0.84 16.73 -3.34
CA TYR A 122 0.63 17.15 -4.75
C TYR A 122 0.48 18.65 -4.94
N SER A 123 0.33 19.42 -3.86
CA SER A 123 0.01 20.85 -3.90
C SER A 123 1.21 21.79 -4.11
N TRP A 124 2.39 21.29 -4.48
CA TRP A 124 3.62 22.06 -4.67
C TRP A 124 4.03 22.88 -3.43
N THR A 125 3.56 22.48 -2.25
CA THR A 125 3.96 23.07 -0.97
C THR A 125 5.14 22.29 -0.39
N ASP A 126 5.95 22.93 0.44
CA ASP A 126 7.02 22.28 1.19
C ASP A 126 6.51 21.32 2.28
N ARG A 127 5.21 21.03 2.26
CA ARG A 127 4.58 20.15 3.24
C ARG A 127 4.90 18.69 2.94
N ILE A 128 5.51 18.03 3.90
CA ILE A 128 5.72 16.59 3.91
C ILE A 128 4.61 15.93 4.72
N ILE A 129 4.04 14.87 4.19
CA ILE A 129 3.03 14.02 4.84
C ILE A 129 3.60 12.61 5.02
N GLY A 130 2.91 11.80 5.81
CA GLY A 130 3.29 10.41 6.04
C GLY A 130 4.13 10.20 7.30
N SER A 131 4.59 8.99 7.47
CA SER A 131 5.36 8.53 8.63
C SER A 131 6.42 7.51 8.19
N GLU A 132 7.52 7.43 8.91
CA GLU A 132 8.49 6.34 8.75
C GLU A 132 7.95 5.00 9.30
N ASP A 133 6.86 5.02 10.06
CA ASP A 133 6.05 3.82 10.38
C ASP A 133 5.03 3.61 9.26
N CYS A 134 5.50 3.19 8.09
CA CYS A 134 4.71 3.10 6.86
C CYS A 134 4.61 1.70 6.27
N LEU A 135 5.28 0.70 6.82
CA LEU A 135 5.30 -0.65 6.27
C LEU A 135 4.00 -1.41 6.58
N HIS A 136 2.91 -0.92 5.96
CA HIS A 136 1.56 -1.45 6.09
C HIS A 136 1.03 -1.90 4.73
N LEU A 137 0.10 -2.85 4.77
CA LEU A 137 -0.65 -3.29 3.59
C LEU A 137 -2.15 -3.26 3.87
N ASP A 138 -2.92 -3.23 2.79
CA ASP A 138 -4.37 -3.26 2.81
C ASP A 138 -4.86 -4.46 2.00
N ILE A 139 -5.89 -5.15 2.49
CA ILE A 139 -6.49 -6.32 1.86
C ILE A 139 -7.95 -6.03 1.57
N VAL A 140 -8.39 -6.36 0.36
CA VAL A 140 -9.79 -6.31 -0.07
C VAL A 140 -10.15 -7.62 -0.74
N ARG A 141 -11.29 -8.21 -0.38
CA ARG A 141 -11.81 -9.40 -1.05
C ARG A 141 -13.34 -9.36 -1.15
N PRO A 142 -13.94 -10.01 -2.15
CA PRO A 142 -15.38 -10.28 -2.14
C PRO A 142 -15.74 -11.20 -0.96
N ARG A 143 -16.95 -11.05 -0.44
CA ARG A 143 -17.45 -11.92 0.63
C ARG A 143 -17.88 -13.27 0.07
N THR A 144 -16.98 -14.23 0.11
CA THR A 144 -17.18 -15.60 -0.36
C THR A 144 -16.36 -16.58 0.46
N GLU A 145 -16.79 -17.84 0.53
CA GLU A 145 -16.05 -18.93 1.17
C GLU A 145 -14.98 -19.53 0.24
N GLU A 146 -14.92 -19.13 -1.02
CA GLU A 146 -13.98 -19.66 -1.98
C GLU A 146 -12.56 -19.19 -1.70
N LYS A 147 -11.58 -20.07 -1.97
CA LYS A 147 -10.16 -19.72 -2.00
C LYS A 147 -9.87 -19.00 -3.32
N LEU A 148 -9.47 -17.75 -3.23
CA LEU A 148 -9.31 -16.87 -4.38
C LEU A 148 -7.85 -16.67 -4.79
N PRO A 149 -7.54 -16.47 -6.07
CA PRO A 149 -6.21 -15.99 -6.47
C PRO A 149 -5.93 -14.61 -5.88
N VAL A 150 -4.65 -14.27 -5.77
CA VAL A 150 -4.19 -13.03 -5.12
C VAL A 150 -3.58 -12.10 -6.15
N VAL A 151 -3.91 -10.82 -6.06
CA VAL A 151 -3.22 -9.75 -6.78
C VAL A 151 -2.52 -8.85 -5.76
N VAL A 152 -1.20 -8.77 -5.83
CA VAL A 152 -0.41 -7.82 -5.03
C VAL A 152 -0.06 -6.62 -5.92
N TYR A 153 -0.48 -5.43 -5.51
CA TYR A 153 -0.31 -4.21 -6.28
C TYR A 153 0.78 -3.31 -5.70
N LEU A 154 1.72 -2.93 -6.55
CA LEU A 154 2.77 -1.94 -6.28
C LEU A 154 2.36 -0.61 -6.92
N HIS A 155 2.16 0.43 -6.10
CA HIS A 155 1.76 1.73 -6.61
C HIS A 155 2.87 2.44 -7.38
N GLY A 156 2.50 3.27 -8.35
CA GLY A 156 3.39 4.19 -9.04
C GLY A 156 3.64 5.47 -8.25
N GLY A 157 4.20 6.48 -8.93
CA GLY A 157 4.51 7.80 -8.36
C GLY A 157 5.99 8.15 -8.41
N SER A 158 6.70 7.66 -9.43
CA SER A 158 8.09 8.01 -9.76
C SER A 158 9.10 7.73 -8.63
N PHE A 159 8.79 6.76 -7.75
CA PHE A 159 9.54 6.45 -6.52
C PHE A 159 9.57 7.59 -5.48
N ILE A 160 8.76 8.63 -5.66
CA ILE A 160 8.74 9.85 -4.85
C ILE A 160 7.56 9.88 -3.92
N MET A 161 6.40 9.51 -4.43
CA MET A 161 5.10 9.58 -3.76
C MET A 161 4.20 8.41 -4.15
N GLY A 162 3.10 8.28 -3.46
CA GLY A 162 2.11 7.23 -3.65
C GLY A 162 1.77 6.54 -2.34
N SER A 163 0.73 5.74 -2.36
CA SER A 163 0.33 4.90 -1.23
C SER A 163 -0.62 3.78 -1.65
N SER A 164 -0.72 2.75 -0.83
CA SER A 164 -1.67 1.64 -0.99
C SER A 164 -3.13 2.09 -1.07
N HIS A 165 -3.47 3.21 -0.44
CA HIS A 165 -4.84 3.69 -0.26
C HIS A 165 -5.22 4.90 -1.14
N MET A 166 -4.44 5.21 -2.19
CA MET A 166 -4.87 6.16 -3.21
C MET A 166 -6.25 5.76 -3.72
N LEU A 167 -7.14 6.76 -3.90
CA LEU A 167 -8.56 6.50 -4.20
C LEU A 167 -8.77 5.50 -5.36
N MET A 168 -7.95 5.61 -6.41
CA MET A 168 -8.02 4.74 -7.59
C MET A 168 -7.40 3.35 -7.36
N LEU A 169 -6.69 3.13 -6.26
CA LEU A 169 -5.95 1.90 -5.97
C LEU A 169 -6.53 1.09 -4.81
N ARG A 170 -7.74 1.40 -4.36
CA ARG A 170 -8.40 0.69 -3.25
C ARG A 170 -8.81 -0.73 -3.58
N GLY A 171 -8.84 -1.09 -4.86
CA GLY A 171 -9.00 -2.46 -5.33
C GLY A 171 -10.42 -3.05 -5.29
N PHE A 172 -11.45 -2.30 -4.85
CA PHE A 172 -12.82 -2.82 -4.71
C PHE A 172 -13.35 -3.43 -6.01
N GLU A 173 -13.31 -2.68 -7.11
CA GLU A 173 -13.80 -3.18 -8.41
C GLU A 173 -12.95 -4.33 -8.93
N LEU A 174 -11.62 -4.29 -8.74
CA LEU A 174 -10.75 -5.37 -9.18
C LEU A 174 -11.06 -6.64 -8.40
N ALA A 175 -11.14 -6.56 -7.07
CA ALA A 175 -11.43 -7.69 -6.21
C ALA A 175 -12.75 -8.36 -6.58
N THR A 176 -13.82 -7.57 -6.79
CA THR A 176 -15.17 -8.08 -7.04
C THR A 176 -15.41 -8.54 -8.47
N ARG A 177 -14.79 -7.88 -9.48
CA ARG A 177 -15.00 -8.26 -10.89
C ARG A 177 -14.15 -9.44 -11.34
N MET A 178 -13.01 -9.64 -10.67
CA MET A 178 -12.05 -10.69 -11.04
C MET A 178 -12.05 -11.85 -10.05
N ASP A 179 -12.87 -11.78 -8.99
CA ASP A 179 -12.90 -12.76 -7.90
C ASP A 179 -11.49 -13.02 -7.36
N VAL A 180 -10.85 -11.96 -6.83
CA VAL A 180 -9.49 -12.03 -6.31
C VAL A 180 -9.39 -11.43 -4.91
N VAL A 181 -8.42 -11.88 -4.14
CA VAL A 181 -7.93 -11.13 -2.98
C VAL A 181 -6.95 -10.08 -3.48
N TYR A 182 -7.31 -8.82 -3.36
CA TYR A 182 -6.46 -7.70 -3.74
C TYR A 182 -5.67 -7.22 -2.53
N VAL A 183 -4.36 -7.11 -2.67
CA VAL A 183 -3.43 -6.62 -1.65
C VAL A 183 -2.68 -5.42 -2.20
N SER A 184 -2.79 -4.26 -1.57
CA SER A 184 -1.96 -3.10 -1.89
C SER A 184 -0.99 -2.82 -0.75
N ILE A 185 0.25 -2.49 -1.09
CA ILE A 185 1.31 -2.32 -0.10
C ILE A 185 1.87 -0.90 -0.12
N ASN A 186 2.22 -0.39 1.05
CA ASN A 186 3.11 0.76 1.21
C ASN A 186 4.56 0.27 1.32
N PHE A 187 5.48 1.06 0.85
CA PHE A 187 6.92 0.85 0.96
C PHE A 187 7.62 2.21 1.02
N ARG A 188 8.87 2.25 1.49
CA ARG A 188 9.64 3.50 1.57
C ARG A 188 9.81 4.13 0.20
N LEU A 189 9.89 5.46 0.18
CA LEU A 189 9.96 6.28 -1.03
C LEU A 189 11.14 7.25 -0.95
N ASN A 190 11.44 7.91 -2.05
CA ASN A 190 12.37 9.02 -2.17
C ASN A 190 13.76 8.75 -1.53
N SER A 191 14.36 9.73 -0.87
CA SER A 191 15.66 9.59 -0.19
C SER A 191 15.69 8.51 0.90
N LEU A 192 14.53 8.12 1.44
CA LEU A 192 14.42 7.12 2.50
C LEU A 192 14.38 5.67 1.96
N GLY A 193 13.98 5.48 0.69
CA GLY A 193 13.78 4.15 0.11
C GLY A 193 14.55 3.85 -1.18
N TYR A 194 14.81 4.87 -2.00
CA TYR A 194 15.35 4.74 -3.36
C TYR A 194 16.63 5.53 -3.59
N LEU A 195 17.43 5.70 -2.56
CA LEU A 195 18.74 6.32 -2.64
C LEU A 195 19.78 5.43 -1.93
N ASP A 196 20.74 4.89 -2.67
CA ASP A 196 21.82 4.11 -2.10
C ASP A 196 22.86 5.03 -1.45
N LEU A 197 22.94 4.98 -0.13
CA LEU A 197 23.82 5.80 0.70
C LEU A 197 25.11 5.10 1.12
N ARG A 198 25.37 3.87 0.69
CA ARG A 198 26.54 3.07 1.11
C ARG A 198 27.89 3.77 0.84
N SER A 199 27.95 4.63 -0.17
CA SER A 199 29.16 5.40 -0.50
C SER A 199 29.54 6.44 0.55
N LEU A 200 28.63 6.78 1.48
CA LEU A 200 28.90 7.68 2.61
C LEU A 200 29.51 6.95 3.80
N GLY A 201 29.53 5.60 3.77
CA GLY A 201 29.93 4.76 4.91
C GLY A 201 28.86 4.66 5.97
N GLY A 202 28.94 3.60 6.77
CA GLY A 202 27.96 3.28 7.81
C GLY A 202 27.06 2.10 7.44
N ASP A 203 26.13 1.77 8.34
CA ASP A 203 25.25 0.62 8.20
C ASP A 203 23.94 1.01 7.49
N CYS A 204 23.83 0.65 6.20
CA CYS A 204 22.62 0.89 5.41
C CYS A 204 22.48 -0.15 4.28
N SER A 205 21.25 -0.32 3.80
CA SER A 205 20.93 -1.11 2.61
C SER A 205 21.06 -0.25 1.35
N ALA A 206 21.43 -0.87 0.24
CA ALA A 206 21.43 -0.21 -1.07
C ALA A 206 20.01 0.11 -1.55
N ASN A 207 19.08 -0.80 -1.31
CA ASN A 207 17.73 -0.78 -1.86
C ASN A 207 16.67 -1.01 -0.78
N PRO A 208 16.52 -0.09 0.20
CA PRO A 208 15.57 -0.29 1.30
C PRO A 208 14.14 -0.56 0.81
N ALA A 209 13.66 0.17 -0.19
CA ALA A 209 12.30 0.01 -0.72
C ALA A 209 12.08 -1.32 -1.44
N VAL A 210 13.08 -1.83 -2.16
CA VAL A 210 13.00 -3.15 -2.80
C VAL A 210 12.95 -4.24 -1.72
N ALA A 211 13.73 -4.10 -0.66
CA ALA A 211 13.67 -4.99 0.50
C ALA A 211 12.29 -4.94 1.19
N ASP A 212 11.66 -3.75 1.31
CA ASP A 212 10.30 -3.60 1.85
C ASP A 212 9.28 -4.39 1.02
N GLN A 213 9.36 -4.29 -0.30
CA GLN A 213 8.48 -5.01 -1.24
C GLN A 213 8.67 -6.54 -1.13
N ILE A 214 9.90 -7.01 -0.99
CA ILE A 214 10.19 -8.43 -0.76
C ILE A 214 9.61 -8.89 0.57
N LEU A 215 9.79 -8.12 1.65
CA LEU A 215 9.21 -8.43 2.96
C LEU A 215 7.68 -8.49 2.91
N ALA A 216 7.03 -7.57 2.19
CA ALA A 216 5.58 -7.61 2.00
C ALA A 216 5.13 -8.87 1.24
N LEU A 217 5.84 -9.28 0.20
CA LEU A 217 5.55 -10.52 -0.53
C LEU A 217 5.76 -11.76 0.34
N GLN A 218 6.78 -11.79 1.20
CA GLN A 218 6.98 -12.84 2.18
C GLN A 218 5.81 -12.89 3.17
N TRP A 219 5.36 -11.71 3.64
CA TRP A 219 4.18 -11.61 4.49
C TRP A 219 2.93 -12.17 3.79
N VAL A 220 2.71 -11.85 2.51
CA VAL A 220 1.59 -12.39 1.72
C VAL A 220 1.66 -13.90 1.64
N ARG A 221 2.82 -14.49 1.30
CA ARG A 221 3.02 -15.94 1.28
C ARG A 221 2.61 -16.59 2.61
N ASP A 222 3.00 -15.99 3.72
CA ASP A 222 2.86 -16.59 5.06
C ASP A 222 1.46 -16.37 5.67
N ASN A 223 0.69 -15.38 5.19
CA ASN A 223 -0.54 -14.96 5.85
C ASN A 223 -1.79 -14.97 4.96
N ILE A 224 -1.68 -14.86 3.63
CA ILE A 224 -2.83 -14.56 2.78
C ILE A 224 -3.88 -15.69 2.75
N ALA A 225 -3.49 -16.92 3.07
CA ALA A 225 -4.42 -18.04 3.19
C ALA A 225 -5.47 -17.82 4.29
N ALA A 226 -5.11 -17.16 5.39
CA ALA A 226 -6.02 -16.81 6.46
C ALA A 226 -7.08 -15.77 6.03
N PHE A 227 -6.80 -15.02 4.97
CA PHE A 227 -7.74 -14.08 4.34
C PHE A 227 -8.47 -14.69 3.14
N GLY A 228 -8.41 -16.01 2.95
CA GLY A 228 -9.05 -16.74 1.85
C GLY A 228 -8.33 -16.58 0.50
N GLY A 229 -7.09 -16.10 0.48
CA GLY A 229 -6.24 -16.06 -0.71
C GLY A 229 -5.45 -17.33 -0.93
N ASP A 230 -5.11 -17.61 -2.19
CA ASP A 230 -4.22 -18.72 -2.56
C ASP A 230 -2.77 -18.24 -2.63
N PRO A 231 -1.89 -18.60 -1.68
CA PRO A 231 -0.48 -18.23 -1.72
C PRO A 231 0.26 -18.81 -2.92
N ASP A 232 -0.26 -19.87 -3.57
CA ASP A 232 0.32 -20.48 -4.75
C ASP A 232 -0.22 -19.89 -6.07
N SER A 233 -1.10 -18.87 -5.99
CA SER A 233 -1.67 -18.18 -7.15
C SER A 233 -1.58 -16.65 -6.99
N VAL A 234 -0.37 -16.14 -6.80
CA VAL A 234 -0.08 -14.70 -6.61
C VAL A 234 0.32 -14.06 -7.93
N THR A 235 -0.36 -13.00 -8.31
CA THR A 235 0.00 -12.12 -9.44
C THR A 235 0.55 -10.82 -8.87
N LEU A 236 1.80 -10.50 -9.20
CA LEU A 236 2.42 -9.21 -8.87
C LEU A 236 2.09 -8.20 -9.96
N MET A 237 1.52 -7.07 -9.59
CA MET A 237 1.05 -6.05 -10.53
C MET A 237 1.51 -4.65 -10.14
N GLY A 238 1.82 -3.80 -11.11
CA GLY A 238 2.16 -2.41 -10.85
C GLY A 238 2.15 -1.56 -12.11
N GLU A 239 2.03 -0.25 -11.91
CA GLU A 239 2.01 0.75 -12.98
C GLU A 239 3.13 1.78 -12.77
N SER A 240 3.71 2.30 -13.85
CA SER A 240 4.77 3.31 -13.82
C SER A 240 5.97 2.84 -12.98
N ALA A 241 6.39 3.58 -11.95
CA ALA A 241 7.41 3.14 -10.99
C ALA A 241 7.07 1.79 -10.33
N GLY A 242 5.78 1.52 -10.05
CA GLY A 242 5.32 0.21 -9.59
C GLY A 242 5.53 -0.89 -10.63
N GLY A 243 5.30 -0.59 -11.92
CA GLY A 243 5.62 -1.51 -13.02
C GLY A 243 7.13 -1.79 -13.14
N ALA A 244 7.98 -0.76 -12.95
CA ALA A 244 9.43 -0.94 -12.89
C ALA A 244 9.84 -1.79 -11.68
N ALA A 245 9.18 -1.61 -10.53
CA ALA A 245 9.40 -2.44 -9.34
C ALA A 245 9.02 -3.92 -9.59
N VAL A 246 7.91 -4.19 -10.31
CA VAL A 246 7.55 -5.56 -10.74
C VAL A 246 8.68 -6.19 -11.54
N LEU A 247 9.20 -5.50 -12.56
CA LEU A 247 10.29 -6.03 -13.40
C LEU A 247 11.59 -6.19 -12.59
N THR A 248 11.89 -5.28 -11.67
CA THR A 248 13.02 -5.39 -10.76
C THR A 248 12.91 -6.64 -9.88
N LEU A 249 11.74 -6.88 -9.29
CA LEU A 249 11.48 -8.07 -8.46
C LEU A 249 11.53 -9.38 -9.27
N MET A 250 11.17 -9.35 -10.55
CA MET A 250 11.33 -10.50 -11.45
C MET A 250 12.80 -10.89 -11.65
N THR A 251 13.74 -9.98 -11.43
CA THR A 251 15.19 -10.22 -11.56
C THR A 251 15.92 -10.26 -10.21
N SER A 252 15.18 -10.15 -9.12
CA SER A 252 15.72 -10.16 -7.75
C SER A 252 15.70 -11.56 -7.15
N PRO A 253 16.88 -12.18 -6.88
CA PRO A 253 16.92 -13.56 -6.37
C PRO A 253 16.10 -13.82 -5.12
N PRO A 254 16.05 -12.92 -4.10
CA PRO A 254 15.23 -13.14 -2.91
C PRO A 254 13.71 -13.10 -3.16
N ALA A 255 13.24 -12.57 -4.29
CA ALA A 255 11.83 -12.55 -4.65
C ALA A 255 11.35 -13.84 -5.34
N LYS A 256 12.26 -14.79 -5.62
CA LYS A 256 11.96 -16.03 -6.31
C LYS A 256 10.93 -16.88 -5.54
N GLY A 257 9.86 -17.26 -6.24
CA GLY A 257 8.79 -18.07 -5.67
C GLY A 257 7.78 -17.32 -4.78
N LEU A 258 7.90 -15.98 -4.67
CA LEU A 258 6.94 -15.16 -3.92
C LEU A 258 5.74 -14.73 -4.78
N PHE A 259 5.82 -14.89 -6.09
CA PHE A 259 4.72 -14.65 -7.03
C PHE A 259 4.82 -15.60 -8.23
N HIS A 260 3.70 -15.80 -8.91
CA HIS A 260 3.50 -16.83 -9.95
C HIS A 260 3.19 -16.24 -11.33
N ARG A 261 2.84 -14.94 -11.36
CA ARG A 261 2.55 -14.14 -12.58
C ARG A 261 2.94 -12.69 -12.32
N ALA A 262 3.22 -11.97 -13.38
CA ALA A 262 3.57 -10.56 -13.30
C ALA A 262 2.80 -9.73 -14.33
N ILE A 263 2.38 -8.52 -13.94
CA ILE A 263 1.76 -7.52 -14.80
C ILE A 263 2.48 -6.19 -14.60
N ALA A 264 3.17 -5.72 -15.63
CA ALA A 264 3.91 -4.45 -15.60
C ALA A 264 3.29 -3.48 -16.60
N GLN A 265 2.67 -2.41 -16.09
CA GLN A 265 2.01 -1.39 -16.90
C GLN A 265 2.90 -0.16 -17.00
N SER A 266 3.26 0.24 -18.23
CA SER A 266 4.07 1.42 -18.52
C SER A 266 5.35 1.52 -17.67
N PRO A 267 6.18 0.46 -17.55
CA PRO A 267 7.30 0.41 -16.65
C PRO A 267 8.51 1.19 -17.18
N PRO A 268 9.04 2.21 -16.47
CA PRO A 268 10.29 2.86 -16.83
C PRO A 268 11.52 2.00 -16.41
N ILE A 269 11.69 0.82 -17.00
CA ILE A 269 12.69 -0.18 -16.60
C ILE A 269 14.14 0.32 -16.71
N ALA A 270 14.39 1.36 -17.50
CA ALA A 270 15.71 1.98 -17.62
C ALA A 270 16.09 2.83 -16.40
N MET A 271 15.14 3.13 -15.50
CA MET A 271 15.41 3.91 -14.28
C MET A 271 16.03 3.01 -13.20
N ILE A 272 17.25 2.58 -13.41
CA ILE A 272 18.08 1.80 -12.48
C ILE A 272 19.44 2.48 -12.39
N HIS A 273 19.95 2.70 -11.19
CA HIS A 273 21.25 3.32 -10.97
C HIS A 273 22.40 2.30 -11.02
N SER A 274 23.50 2.72 -11.60
CA SER A 274 24.80 2.15 -11.29
C SER A 274 25.31 2.66 -9.93
N ARG A 275 26.27 1.98 -9.33
CA ARG A 275 26.91 2.45 -8.08
C ARG A 275 27.53 3.85 -8.21
N ALA A 276 28.04 4.19 -9.39
CA ALA A 276 28.60 5.52 -9.63
C ALA A 276 27.54 6.62 -9.59
N GLN A 277 26.38 6.38 -10.19
CA GLN A 277 25.24 7.31 -10.16
C GLN A 277 24.71 7.47 -8.71
N SER A 278 24.54 6.37 -7.99
CA SER A 278 24.11 6.42 -6.59
C SER A 278 25.10 7.18 -5.70
N THR A 279 26.40 7.00 -5.91
CA THR A 279 27.44 7.76 -5.20
C THR A 279 27.31 9.28 -5.45
N LEU A 280 27.00 9.67 -6.68
CA LEU A 280 26.77 11.07 -7.03
C LEU A 280 25.57 11.63 -6.29
N TRP A 281 24.43 10.92 -6.33
CA TRP A 281 23.20 11.36 -5.68
C TRP A 281 23.30 11.37 -4.15
N ALA A 282 23.97 10.40 -3.55
CA ALA A 282 24.22 10.40 -2.10
C ALA A 282 25.01 11.64 -1.64
N ARG A 283 26.04 12.03 -2.39
CA ARG A 283 26.81 13.26 -2.12
C ARG A 283 26.01 14.52 -2.36
N GLU A 284 25.15 14.52 -3.37
CA GLU A 284 24.27 15.65 -3.66
C GLU A 284 23.24 15.83 -2.53
N LEU A 285 22.69 14.75 -1.94
CA LEU A 285 21.82 14.84 -0.77
C LEU A 285 22.54 15.51 0.41
N VAL A 286 23.76 15.06 0.75
CA VAL A 286 24.58 15.67 1.82
C VAL A 286 24.77 17.17 1.55
N HIS A 287 25.06 17.54 0.29
CA HIS A 287 25.21 18.95 -0.10
C HIS A 287 23.91 19.73 0.06
N ARG A 288 22.77 19.19 -0.35
CA ARG A 288 21.44 19.85 -0.23
C ARG A 288 20.98 19.98 1.21
N MET A 289 21.40 19.08 2.07
CA MET A 289 21.17 19.13 3.51
C MET A 289 22.08 20.16 4.20
N ALA A 290 22.99 20.81 3.47
CA ALA A 290 24.05 21.69 4.01
C ALA A 290 24.94 21.02 5.07
N LEU A 291 25.08 19.69 5.00
CA LEU A 291 25.92 18.92 5.90
C LEU A 291 27.39 18.95 5.47
N PRO A 292 28.34 18.69 6.38
CA PRO A 292 29.74 18.54 6.03
C PRO A 292 29.95 17.47 4.95
N ARG A 293 30.85 17.69 4.01
CA ARG A 293 31.14 16.77 2.88
C ARG A 293 31.53 15.34 3.31
N ARG A 294 31.96 15.17 4.57
CA ARG A 294 32.36 13.87 5.14
C ARG A 294 31.27 13.23 5.98
N SER A 295 30.06 13.78 5.97
CA SER A 295 28.94 13.21 6.71
C SER A 295 28.68 11.77 6.24
N SER A 296 28.44 10.92 7.23
CA SER A 296 28.14 9.50 7.08
C SER A 296 26.60 9.27 7.02
N VAL A 297 26.21 8.02 6.86
CA VAL A 297 24.81 7.60 6.99
C VAL A 297 24.28 7.86 8.39
N GLU A 298 25.10 7.71 9.43
CA GLU A 298 24.73 7.97 10.81
C GLU A 298 24.38 9.43 11.03
N ASP A 299 25.09 10.37 10.41
CA ASP A 299 24.77 11.80 10.47
C ASP A 299 23.40 12.05 9.81
N LEU A 300 23.15 11.48 8.61
CA LEU A 300 21.84 11.59 7.95
C LEU A 300 20.70 10.93 8.74
N ARG A 301 21.00 9.86 9.50
CA ARG A 301 20.01 9.15 10.34
C ARG A 301 19.49 10.03 11.48
N GLN A 302 20.30 10.98 11.97
CA GLN A 302 19.92 11.93 13.03
C GLN A 302 19.07 13.10 12.50
N GLU A 303 19.04 13.30 11.18
CA GLU A 303 18.31 14.42 10.59
C GLU A 303 16.78 14.20 10.62
N ASN A 304 16.03 15.30 10.56
CA ASN A 304 14.58 15.21 10.43
C ASN A 304 14.20 14.58 9.08
N TYR A 305 13.36 13.55 9.08
CA TYR A 305 12.97 12.87 7.84
C TYR A 305 12.32 13.81 6.82
N ALA A 306 11.57 14.84 7.28
CA ALA A 306 10.94 15.79 6.37
C ALA A 306 11.99 16.67 5.66
N ASP A 307 13.11 16.95 6.29
CA ASP A 307 14.20 17.70 5.67
C ASP A 307 15.00 16.83 4.67
N LEU A 308 15.16 15.55 4.98
CA LEU A 308 15.70 14.57 4.03
C LEU A 308 14.84 14.48 2.76
N VAL A 309 13.52 14.42 2.91
CA VAL A 309 12.58 14.38 1.78
C VAL A 309 12.62 15.70 0.99
N ARG A 310 12.59 16.88 1.64
CA ARG A 310 12.64 18.19 0.96
C ARG A 310 13.96 18.39 0.21
N SER A 311 15.09 18.05 0.86
CA SER A 311 16.40 18.15 0.24
C SER A 311 16.51 17.25 -0.98
N GLY A 312 15.98 16.03 -0.88
CA GLY A 312 15.89 15.10 -2.00
C GLY A 312 15.00 15.63 -3.14
N GLN A 313 13.85 16.25 -2.84
CA GLN A 313 13.03 16.90 -3.87
C GLN A 313 13.82 17.97 -4.64
N SER A 314 14.65 18.75 -3.97
CA SER A 314 15.45 19.79 -4.61
C SER A 314 16.45 19.22 -5.64
N MET A 315 16.84 17.94 -5.51
CA MET A 315 17.71 17.27 -6.48
C MET A 315 17.00 16.98 -7.81
N MET A 316 15.68 16.75 -7.77
CA MET A 316 14.88 16.45 -8.97
C MET A 316 14.87 17.56 -10.03
N TRP A 317 15.12 18.79 -9.62
CA TRP A 317 15.10 19.95 -10.52
C TRP A 317 16.44 20.23 -11.22
N ARG A 318 17.37 19.27 -11.19
CA ARG A 318 18.61 19.36 -11.99
C ARG A 318 18.32 19.00 -13.44
N ALA A 319 17.98 20.05 -14.23
CA ALA A 319 17.52 19.89 -15.61
C ALA A 319 18.47 19.07 -16.52
N GLY A 320 19.79 19.08 -16.27
CA GLY A 320 20.77 18.34 -17.05
C GLY A 320 20.60 16.82 -16.91
N GLU A 321 20.28 16.33 -15.72
CA GLU A 321 20.10 14.89 -15.47
C GLU A 321 18.71 14.41 -15.92
N LEU A 322 17.70 15.27 -15.83
CA LEU A 322 16.33 14.96 -16.34
C LEU A 322 16.32 14.75 -17.86
N ILE A 323 17.14 15.48 -18.62
CA ILE A 323 17.28 15.32 -20.08
C ILE A 323 17.78 13.92 -20.44
N HIS A 324 18.58 13.29 -19.57
CA HIS A 324 19.08 11.92 -19.75
C HIS A 324 18.22 10.85 -19.09
N LEU A 325 16.99 11.16 -18.67
CA LEU A 325 16.09 10.27 -17.92
C LEU A 325 16.72 9.73 -16.63
N ASN A 326 17.63 10.48 -16.03
CA ASN A 326 18.35 10.09 -14.84
C ASN A 326 17.66 10.69 -13.61
N SER A 327 16.62 10.00 -13.10
CA SER A 327 15.98 10.36 -11.83
C SER A 327 16.99 10.21 -10.68
N CYS A 328 16.92 11.09 -9.68
CA CYS A 328 17.72 10.92 -8.45
C CYS A 328 17.24 9.74 -7.60
N TYR A 329 16.07 9.22 -7.86
CA TYR A 329 15.50 8.08 -7.15
C TYR A 329 15.29 6.93 -8.12
N ALA A 330 15.97 5.84 -7.86
CA ALA A 330 15.82 4.59 -8.57
C ALA A 330 16.43 3.45 -7.75
N PRO A 331 16.03 2.20 -7.98
CA PRO A 331 16.76 1.06 -7.49
C PRO A 331 18.20 1.06 -8.02
N THR A 332 19.12 0.48 -7.26
CA THR A 332 20.56 0.47 -7.58
C THR A 332 21.06 -0.96 -7.73
N VAL A 333 21.89 -1.22 -8.74
CA VAL A 333 22.61 -2.50 -8.84
C VAL A 333 23.51 -2.66 -7.61
N ASP A 334 23.30 -3.72 -6.81
CA ASP A 334 23.92 -3.88 -5.48
C ASP A 334 24.60 -5.23 -5.21
N ASP A 335 24.58 -6.15 -6.16
CA ASP A 335 25.09 -7.53 -6.08
C ASP A 335 24.28 -8.48 -5.16
N GLU A 336 23.22 -8.01 -4.50
CA GLU A 336 22.40 -8.78 -3.56
C GLU A 336 20.94 -8.86 -4.02
N LEU A 337 20.21 -7.73 -3.91
CA LEU A 337 18.81 -7.65 -4.33
C LEU A 337 18.68 -7.43 -5.84
N ILE A 338 19.63 -6.71 -6.45
CA ILE A 338 19.66 -6.39 -7.87
C ILE A 338 21.08 -6.68 -8.39
N PRO A 339 21.41 -7.96 -8.68
CA PRO A 339 22.77 -8.35 -9.05
C PRO A 339 23.26 -7.74 -10.36
N GLU A 340 22.32 -7.48 -11.27
CA GLU A 340 22.60 -6.86 -12.57
C GLU A 340 21.44 -5.95 -12.98
N HIS A 341 21.65 -5.12 -14.00
CA HIS A 341 20.58 -4.28 -14.52
C HIS A 341 19.42 -5.16 -15.04
N PRO A 342 18.15 -4.91 -14.66
CA PRO A 342 17.03 -5.76 -15.03
C PRO A 342 16.93 -6.03 -16.55
N ILE A 343 17.22 -5.06 -17.42
CA ILE A 343 17.23 -5.30 -18.88
C ILE A 343 18.26 -6.39 -19.22
N ALA A 344 19.48 -6.30 -18.68
CA ALA A 344 20.51 -7.31 -18.92
C ALA A 344 20.09 -8.68 -18.35
N ALA A 345 19.45 -8.70 -17.17
CA ALA A 345 18.93 -9.94 -16.60
C ALA A 345 17.90 -10.61 -17.52
N PHE A 346 16.98 -9.84 -18.12
CA PHE A 346 16.04 -10.36 -19.11
C PHE A 346 16.73 -10.85 -20.38
N GLU A 347 17.71 -10.11 -20.91
CA GLU A 347 18.49 -10.50 -22.08
C GLU A 347 19.27 -11.79 -21.85
N ASN A 348 19.78 -11.99 -20.64
CA ASN A 348 20.56 -13.17 -20.23
C ASN A 348 19.67 -14.35 -19.76
N GLY A 349 18.36 -14.18 -19.62
CA GLY A 349 17.43 -15.20 -19.14
C GLY A 349 17.50 -15.45 -17.63
N HIS A 350 18.00 -14.51 -16.84
CA HIS A 350 18.17 -14.62 -15.38
C HIS A 350 16.90 -14.24 -14.60
N GLN A 351 15.87 -13.72 -15.27
CA GLN A 351 14.59 -13.40 -14.63
C GLN A 351 13.86 -14.65 -14.13
N HIS A 352 12.99 -14.50 -13.15
CA HIS A 352 12.09 -15.56 -12.72
C HIS A 352 11.18 -15.98 -13.88
N GLN A 353 11.10 -17.29 -14.12
CA GLN A 353 10.35 -17.88 -15.25
C GLN A 353 8.85 -17.94 -14.90
N VAL A 354 8.20 -16.77 -14.85
CA VAL A 354 6.77 -16.63 -14.63
C VAL A 354 6.12 -15.91 -15.83
N PRO A 355 4.84 -16.17 -16.15
CA PRO A 355 4.13 -15.41 -17.15
C PRO A 355 4.15 -13.91 -16.87
N LEU A 356 4.50 -13.11 -17.87
CA LEU A 356 4.56 -11.65 -17.81
C LEU A 356 3.61 -11.05 -18.84
N LEU A 357 2.70 -10.18 -18.37
CA LEU A 357 1.96 -9.23 -19.19
C LEU A 357 2.63 -7.86 -19.05
N ILE A 358 3.14 -7.32 -20.15
CA ILE A 358 3.77 -6.00 -20.17
C ILE A 358 3.14 -5.16 -21.27
N GLY A 359 2.91 -3.88 -21.00
CA GLY A 359 2.36 -2.96 -21.97
C GLY A 359 2.68 -1.51 -21.68
N THR A 360 2.57 -0.70 -22.72
CA THR A 360 2.72 0.76 -22.66
C THR A 360 1.55 1.41 -23.40
N ASN A 361 1.24 2.65 -23.06
CA ASN A 361 0.27 3.45 -23.82
C ASN A 361 0.90 3.96 -25.12
N SER A 362 0.08 4.30 -26.10
CA SER A 362 0.53 4.89 -27.36
C SER A 362 1.14 6.29 -27.18
N ASP A 363 0.83 6.98 -26.08
CA ASP A 363 1.22 8.37 -25.82
C ASP A 363 1.70 8.57 -24.36
N GLU A 364 2.78 7.86 -23.99
CA GLU A 364 3.31 7.81 -22.63
C GLU A 364 3.85 9.15 -22.12
N ALA A 365 4.52 9.93 -22.97
CA ALA A 365 5.28 11.11 -22.56
C ALA A 365 4.51 12.44 -22.76
N SER A 366 3.28 12.41 -23.23
CA SER A 366 2.56 13.66 -23.58
C SER A 366 2.30 14.56 -22.38
N PHE A 367 2.11 14.01 -21.19
CA PHE A 367 2.01 14.81 -19.96
C PHE A 367 3.32 15.54 -19.64
N GLY A 368 4.47 15.02 -20.03
CA GLY A 368 5.77 15.67 -19.87
C GLY A 368 5.93 16.96 -20.65
N LYS A 369 5.18 17.14 -21.76
CA LYS A 369 5.18 18.40 -22.53
C LYS A 369 4.77 19.59 -21.67
N PHE A 370 3.84 19.40 -20.71
CA PHE A 370 3.44 20.47 -19.79
C PHE A 370 4.50 20.80 -18.73
N LEU A 371 5.36 19.85 -18.41
CA LEU A 371 6.44 20.03 -17.43
C LEU A 371 7.70 20.66 -18.05
N PHE A 372 7.94 20.44 -19.35
CA PHE A 372 9.17 20.82 -20.04
C PHE A 372 9.00 21.94 -21.08
N GLN A 373 7.78 22.45 -21.30
CA GLN A 373 7.54 23.63 -22.11
C GLN A 373 7.74 24.91 -21.27
N ARG A 374 9.00 25.23 -20.95
CA ARG A 374 9.41 26.57 -20.50
C ARG A 374 10.58 27.05 -21.30
#